data_f02f008e02e2ac5f50fdb46af344b585
#
_entry.id   f02f008e02e2ac5f50fdb46af344b585
#
_cell.length_a   1.000
_cell.length_b   1.000
_cell.length_c   1.000
_cell.angle_alpha   90.00
_cell.angle_beta   90.00
_cell.angle_gamma   90.00
#
_symmetry.space_group_name_H-M   'P 1'
#
loop_
_entity.id
_entity.type
_entity.pdbx_description
1 polymer ?
#
loop_
_entity_poly.entity_id
_entity_poly.type
_entity_poly.pdbx_seq_one_letter_code
_entity_poly.pdbx_strand_id
1 'polypeptide(L)'
;MTRTAIICGGSIGGLFAAAALRAKGWQVDVFERSAVELAGRGAGIVTHDILIDALNNVGAGTEALGVDVHDRVAFDLDGEIVASLPYFQTVTS
;
A
#
# COMPACT_ATOMS: atom_id res chain seq x y z
N MET A 1 18.99 25.44 -1.49
CA MET A 1 19.12 24.63 -2.71
C MET A 1 18.06 23.56 -2.72
N THR A 2 17.26 23.47 -3.76
CA THR A 2 16.22 22.45 -3.87
C THR A 2 16.86 21.15 -4.36
N ARG A 3 16.62 20.07 -3.65
CA ARG A 3 17.00 18.73 -4.08
C ARG A 3 15.94 18.17 -5.02
N THR A 4 16.37 17.43 -6.01
CA THR A 4 15.50 16.81 -7.00
C THR A 4 15.71 15.31 -7.03
N ALA A 5 14.63 14.57 -7.33
CA ALA A 5 14.68 13.14 -7.49
C ALA A 5 13.83 12.70 -8.68
N ILE A 6 14.29 11.68 -9.36
CA ILE A 6 13.54 11.02 -10.43
C ILE A 6 13.25 9.59 -9.96
N ILE A 7 11.99 9.20 -10.03
CA ILE A 7 11.55 7.86 -9.65
C ILE A 7 11.03 7.14 -10.88
N CYS A 8 11.59 5.98 -11.16
CA CYS A 8 11.15 5.13 -12.25
C CYS A 8 10.24 4.03 -11.70
N GLY A 9 8.98 4.12 -11.99
CA GLY A 9 7.94 3.21 -11.53
C GLY A 9 6.92 3.89 -10.62
N GLY A 10 5.66 3.88 -11.03
CA GLY A 10 4.53 4.52 -10.33
C GLY A 10 3.69 3.55 -9.52
N SER A 11 4.22 2.39 -9.15
CA SER A 11 3.56 1.48 -8.22
C SER A 11 3.77 1.94 -6.77
N ILE A 12 3.30 1.17 -5.81
CA ILE A 12 3.25 1.61 -4.40
C ILE A 12 4.62 2.02 -3.86
N GLY A 13 5.68 1.28 -4.18
CA GLY A 13 7.03 1.62 -3.72
C GLY A 13 7.51 2.95 -4.26
N GLY A 14 7.30 3.20 -5.55
CA GLY A 14 7.68 4.46 -6.19
C GLY A 14 6.86 5.64 -5.66
N LEU A 15 5.56 5.48 -5.54
CA LEU A 15 4.68 6.54 -5.02
C LEU A 15 4.97 6.85 -3.55
N PHE A 16 5.26 5.82 -2.76
CA PHE A 16 5.62 6.01 -1.36
C PHE A 16 6.94 6.78 -1.22
N ALA A 17 7.95 6.43 -2.00
CA ALA A 17 9.21 7.15 -2.04
C ALA A 17 9.01 8.60 -2.46
N ALA A 18 8.18 8.84 -3.47
CA ALA A 18 7.85 10.19 -3.93
C ALA A 18 7.20 11.02 -2.82
N ALA A 19 6.22 10.47 -2.13
CA ALA A 19 5.54 11.15 -1.04
C ALA A 19 6.49 11.47 0.13
N ALA A 20 7.35 10.52 0.49
CA ALA A 20 8.33 10.72 1.56
C ALA A 20 9.36 11.81 1.21
N LEU A 21 9.85 11.82 -0.01
CA LEU A 21 10.80 12.85 -0.46
C LEU A 21 10.14 14.23 -0.53
N ARG A 22 8.92 14.30 -1.05
CA ARG A 22 8.18 15.56 -1.08
C ARG A 22 7.93 16.11 0.32
N ALA A 23 7.63 15.26 1.27
CA ALA A 23 7.45 15.67 2.66
C ALA A 23 8.71 16.31 3.26
N LYS A 24 9.89 16.00 2.70
CA LYS A 24 11.17 16.59 3.10
C LYS A 24 11.60 17.77 2.23
N GLY A 25 10.74 18.24 1.36
CA GLY A 25 11.00 19.41 0.53
C GLY A 25 11.71 19.12 -0.79
N TRP A 26 11.84 17.85 -1.20
CA TRP A 26 12.40 17.51 -2.49
C TRP A 26 11.40 17.75 -3.61
N GLN A 27 11.92 18.11 -4.78
CA GLN A 27 11.14 18.12 -6.01
C GLN A 27 11.27 16.75 -6.65
N VAL A 28 10.13 16.11 -6.96
CA VAL A 28 10.10 14.71 -7.41
C VAL A 28 9.31 14.57 -8.69
N ASP A 29 9.90 13.87 -9.66
CA ASP A 29 9.24 13.47 -10.89
C ASP A 29 9.13 11.93 -10.89
N VAL A 30 7.94 11.42 -11.19
CA VAL A 30 7.67 9.97 -11.26
C VAL A 30 7.36 9.60 -12.71
N PHE A 31 8.07 8.61 -13.22
CA PHE A 31 7.88 8.10 -14.58
C PHE A 31 7.38 6.66 -14.50
N GLU A 32 6.24 6.41 -15.13
CA GLU A 32 5.62 5.08 -15.19
C GLU A 32 5.48 4.67 -16.67
N ARG A 33 5.95 3.46 -16.99
CA ARG A 33 5.92 2.95 -18.37
C ARG A 33 4.52 2.59 -18.85
N SER A 34 3.59 2.28 -17.93
CA SER A 34 2.22 1.92 -18.30
C SER A 34 1.43 3.17 -18.62
N ALA A 35 0.76 3.18 -19.77
CA ALA A 35 -0.12 4.26 -20.17
C ALA A 35 -1.53 4.12 -19.59
N VAL A 36 -1.81 3.00 -18.92
CA VAL A 36 -3.10 2.72 -18.32
C VAL A 36 -2.98 2.70 -16.80
N GLU A 37 -4.12 2.88 -16.14
CA GLU A 37 -4.18 2.86 -14.69
C GLU A 37 -3.69 1.53 -14.12
N LEU A 38 -2.97 1.59 -13.00
CA LEU A 38 -2.40 0.41 -12.35
C LEU A 38 -3.37 -0.25 -11.36
N ALA A 39 -4.53 0.34 -11.13
CA ALA A 39 -5.53 -0.21 -10.22
C ALA A 39 -5.89 -1.64 -10.60
N GLY A 40 -5.99 -2.52 -9.60
CA GLY A 40 -6.28 -3.93 -9.82
C GLY A 40 -5.08 -4.77 -10.26
N ARG A 41 -3.90 -4.18 -10.37
CA ARG A 41 -2.66 -4.88 -10.68
C ARG A 41 -1.84 -5.10 -9.42
N GLY A 42 -1.10 -6.20 -9.41
CA GLY A 42 -0.25 -6.54 -8.29
C GLY A 42 -0.99 -7.33 -7.21
N ALA A 43 -0.33 -7.53 -6.08
CA ALA A 43 -0.85 -8.30 -4.97
C ALA A 43 -1.67 -7.43 -4.01
N GLY A 44 -2.62 -8.05 -3.34
CA GLY A 44 -3.30 -7.41 -2.23
C GLY A 44 -2.36 -7.20 -1.04
N ILE A 45 -2.57 -6.16 -0.31
CA ILE A 45 -1.75 -5.79 0.85
C ILE A 45 -2.64 -5.71 2.08
N VAL A 46 -2.19 -6.34 3.15
CA VAL A 46 -2.82 -6.19 4.46
C VAL A 46 -2.19 -4.99 5.15
N THR A 47 -3.01 -4.07 5.62
CA THR A 47 -2.51 -2.91 6.37
C THR A 47 -2.18 -3.32 7.80
N HIS A 48 -1.04 -2.88 8.30
CA HIS A 48 -0.62 -3.05 9.67
C HIS A 48 -0.20 -1.69 10.25
N ASP A 49 -0.02 -1.62 11.56
CA ASP A 49 0.20 -0.35 12.23
C ASP A 49 1.41 0.41 11.72
N ILE A 50 2.49 -0.29 11.39
CA ILE A 50 3.70 0.35 10.85
C ILE A 50 3.40 1.02 9.50
N LEU A 51 2.64 0.36 8.63
CA LEU A 51 2.27 0.93 7.34
C LEU A 51 1.34 2.14 7.52
N ILE A 52 0.36 2.06 8.41
CA ILE A 52 -0.55 3.16 8.69
C ILE A 52 0.23 4.38 9.22
N ASP A 53 1.15 4.17 10.16
CA ASP A 53 1.99 5.25 10.69
C ASP A 53 2.85 5.89 9.60
N ALA A 54 3.42 5.07 8.71
CA ALA A 54 4.23 5.56 7.61
C ALA A 54 3.39 6.40 6.62
N LEU A 55 2.17 5.97 6.31
CA LEU A 55 1.24 6.73 5.47
C LEU A 55 0.89 8.07 6.11
N ASN A 56 0.58 8.08 7.41
CA ASN A 56 0.29 9.30 8.13
C ASN A 56 1.48 10.26 8.16
N ASN A 57 2.70 9.75 8.30
CA ASN A 57 3.92 10.55 8.32
C ASN A 57 4.19 11.27 7.00
N VAL A 58 3.74 10.73 5.88
CA VAL A 58 3.88 11.39 4.57
C VAL A 58 2.64 12.18 4.18
N GLY A 59 1.67 12.29 5.06
CA GLY A 59 0.44 13.05 4.82
C GLY A 59 -0.58 12.34 3.93
N ALA A 60 -0.43 11.04 3.71
CA ALA A 60 -1.40 10.26 2.96
C ALA A 60 -2.61 9.92 3.83
N GLY A 61 -3.81 10.05 3.28
CA GLY A 61 -5.01 9.65 4.00
C GLY A 61 -5.11 8.14 4.15
N THR A 62 -5.59 7.69 5.30
CA THR A 62 -5.78 6.26 5.58
C THR A 62 -7.25 5.83 5.57
N GLU A 63 -8.15 6.76 5.26
CA GLU A 63 -9.57 6.46 5.11
C GLU A 63 -9.83 5.77 3.76
N ALA A 64 -10.76 4.82 3.76
CA ALA A 64 -11.19 4.12 2.54
C ALA A 64 -10.03 3.47 1.75
N LEU A 65 -9.04 2.93 2.46
CA LEU A 65 -7.89 2.27 1.82
C LEU A 65 -8.26 0.97 1.10
N GLY A 66 -9.31 0.31 1.50
CA GLY A 66 -9.69 -0.97 0.93
C GLY A 66 -10.88 -1.58 1.66
N VAL A 67 -10.91 -2.89 1.75
CA VAL A 67 -11.99 -3.65 2.37
C VAL A 67 -11.59 -4.09 3.78
N ASP A 68 -12.46 -3.84 4.74
CA ASP A 68 -12.26 -4.30 6.12
C ASP A 68 -12.50 -5.80 6.20
N VAL A 69 -11.57 -6.50 6.84
CA VAL A 69 -11.63 -7.94 7.06
C VAL A 69 -11.71 -8.19 8.55
N HIS A 70 -12.67 -9.04 8.97
CA HIS A 70 -12.92 -9.30 10.39
C HIS A 70 -12.52 -10.70 10.82
N ASP A 71 -12.42 -11.64 9.89
CA ASP A 71 -12.09 -13.04 10.18
C ASP A 71 -11.05 -13.57 9.21
N ARG A 72 -10.22 -14.46 9.71
CA ARG A 72 -9.26 -15.21 8.91
C ARG A 72 -9.49 -16.70 9.14
N VAL A 73 -9.59 -17.44 8.05
CA VAL A 73 -9.88 -18.86 8.07
C VAL A 73 -8.73 -19.61 7.38
N ALA A 74 -8.27 -20.68 8.00
CA ALA A 74 -7.28 -21.57 7.40
C ALA A 74 -7.94 -22.89 7.02
N PHE A 75 -7.59 -23.41 5.85
CA PHE A 75 -8.08 -24.68 5.35
C PHE A 75 -6.94 -25.70 5.25
N ASP A 76 -7.27 -26.98 5.41
CA ASP A 76 -6.34 -28.06 5.09
C ASP A 76 -6.39 -28.37 3.58
N LEU A 77 -5.63 -29.40 3.16
CA LEU A 77 -5.57 -29.79 1.74
C LEU A 77 -6.87 -30.40 1.23
N ASP A 78 -7.73 -30.86 2.11
CA ASP A 78 -9.05 -31.40 1.76
C ASP A 78 -10.15 -30.34 1.70
N GLY A 79 -9.80 -29.09 1.99
CA GLY A 79 -10.75 -27.98 2.01
C GLY A 79 -11.51 -27.84 3.32
N GLU A 80 -11.13 -28.57 4.37
CA GLU A 80 -11.75 -28.46 5.68
C GLU A 80 -11.16 -27.28 6.46
N ILE A 81 -12.00 -26.60 7.23
CA ILE A 81 -11.57 -25.48 8.08
C ILE A 81 -10.83 -26.05 9.29
N VAL A 82 -9.55 -25.69 9.44
CA VAL A 82 -8.72 -26.13 10.57
C VAL A 82 -8.49 -25.02 11.60
N ALA A 83 -8.72 -23.76 11.24
CA ALA A 83 -8.61 -22.64 12.16
C ALA A 83 -9.49 -21.48 11.68
N SER A 84 -10.09 -20.78 12.64
CA SER A 84 -10.82 -19.54 12.39
C SER A 84 -10.47 -18.57 13.52
N LEU A 85 -9.91 -17.40 13.15
CA LEU A 85 -9.42 -16.41 14.12
C LEU A 85 -10.00 -15.05 13.79
N PRO A 86 -10.32 -14.22 14.80
CA PRO A 86 -10.64 -12.82 14.58
C PRO A 86 -9.47 -12.12 13.89
N TYR A 87 -9.79 -11.26 12.92
CA TYR A 87 -8.76 -10.59 12.15
C TYR A 87 -9.30 -9.23 11.71
N PHE A 88 -8.81 -8.18 12.34
CA PHE A 88 -9.32 -6.82 12.10
C PHE A 88 -8.26 -6.00 11.36
N GLN A 89 -8.29 -6.08 10.04
CA GLN A 89 -7.39 -5.29 9.20
C GLN A 89 -8.09 -4.90 7.90
N THR A 90 -7.54 -3.89 7.24
CA THR A 90 -7.98 -3.48 5.92
C THR A 90 -7.07 -4.13 4.88
N VAL A 91 -7.68 -4.72 3.85
CA VAL A 91 -6.95 -5.28 2.70
C VAL A 91 -7.14 -4.36 1.52
N THR A 92 -6.03 -3.94 0.92
CA THR A 92 -6.02 -3.07 -0.25
C THR A 92 -5.14 -3.66 -1.36
N SER A 93 -5.26 -3.11 -2.52
CA SER A 93 -4.45 -3.53 -3.66
C SER A 93 -3.90 -2.34 -4.44
#